data_9180a728242535889615e4437daad8d8
#
_entry.id   9180a728242535889615e4437daad8d8
#
_cell.length_a   1.000
_cell.length_b   1.000
_cell.length_c   1.000
_cell.angle_alpha   90.00
_cell.angle_beta   90.00
_cell.angle_gamma   90.00
#
_symmetry.space_group_name_H-M   'P 1'
#
loop_
_entity.id
_entity.type
_entity.pdbx_description
1 polymer ?
#
loop_
_entity_poly.entity_id
_entity_poly.type
_entity_poly.pdbx_seq_one_letter_code
_entity_poly.pdbx_strand_id
1 'polypeptide(L)'
;MATVDVPVDREQAMLAAVKQYFVRVDAGQASVLDLFTDDVQIYFPKFGIATGKAAFGELATGLLGSLKSIAHYISDFKYVVGSNSVVVEGATHGADRQGAEWSGGKTAGGRFCSVFEFRGPLIARMHIYLDPDYTGRDENRFLWGRDRRW
;
A
#
# COMPACT_ATOMS: atom_id res chain seq x y z
N MET A 1 -12.49 37.36 17.13
CA MET A 1 -13.13 36.14 16.58
C MET A 1 -12.05 35.27 15.99
N ALA A 2 -11.70 34.21 16.67
CA ALA A 2 -10.71 33.28 16.14
C ALA A 2 -11.42 32.36 15.10
N THR A 3 -11.08 32.52 13.85
CA THR A 3 -11.40 31.54 12.81
C THR A 3 -10.59 30.29 13.10
N VAL A 4 -11.27 29.21 13.50
CA VAL A 4 -10.68 27.89 13.59
C VAL A 4 -10.60 27.35 12.19
N ASP A 5 -9.48 27.67 11.53
CA ASP A 5 -9.18 27.22 10.18
C ASP A 5 -8.10 26.16 10.28
N VAL A 6 -8.43 24.87 10.45
CA VAL A 6 -7.37 23.86 10.48
C VAL A 6 -7.72 22.44 10.01
N PRO A 7 -8.92 21.93 9.80
CA PRO A 7 -9.04 20.52 9.39
C PRO A 7 -8.78 20.26 7.90
N VAL A 8 -9.25 21.12 7.02
CA VAL A 8 -9.29 20.85 5.57
C VAL A 8 -7.90 20.83 4.95
N ASP A 9 -7.01 21.70 5.38
CA ASP A 9 -5.64 21.78 4.82
C ASP A 9 -4.79 20.57 5.22
N ARG A 10 -4.90 20.13 6.47
CA ARG A 10 -4.15 18.97 6.97
C ARG A 10 -4.60 17.67 6.30
N GLU A 11 -5.89 17.45 6.17
CA GLU A 11 -6.45 16.27 5.52
C GLU A 11 -6.03 16.19 4.05
N GLN A 12 -6.07 17.31 3.35
CA GLN A 12 -5.60 17.40 1.97
C GLN A 12 -4.09 17.15 1.85
N ALA A 13 -3.29 17.66 2.77
CA ALA A 13 -1.85 17.44 2.79
C ALA A 13 -1.51 15.96 3.03
N MET A 14 -2.19 15.30 3.97
CA MET A 14 -2.04 13.86 4.22
C MET A 14 -2.43 13.03 2.99
N LEU A 15 -3.56 13.36 2.39
CA LEU A 15 -4.03 12.67 1.17
C LEU A 15 -3.05 12.86 0.02
N ALA A 16 -2.50 14.06 -0.17
CA ALA A 16 -1.49 14.34 -1.17
C ALA A 16 -0.21 13.53 -0.94
N ALA A 17 0.25 13.41 0.31
CA ALA A 17 1.42 12.61 0.67
C ALA A 17 1.21 11.12 0.35
N VAL A 18 0.04 10.56 0.65
CA VAL A 18 -0.29 9.17 0.32
C VAL A 18 -0.35 8.95 -1.19
N LYS A 19 -0.94 9.87 -1.96
CA LYS A 19 -0.92 9.79 -3.42
C LYS A 19 0.50 9.82 -3.98
N GLN A 20 1.36 10.68 -3.45
CA GLN A 20 2.78 10.74 -3.82
C GLN A 20 3.54 9.46 -3.46
N TYR A 21 3.20 8.81 -2.34
CA TYR A 21 3.77 7.52 -1.98
C TYR A 21 3.58 6.49 -3.10
N PHE A 22 2.36 6.28 -3.56
CA PHE A 22 2.08 5.30 -4.62
C PHE A 22 2.74 5.65 -5.95
N VAL A 23 2.71 6.92 -6.34
CA VAL A 23 3.38 7.39 -7.58
C VAL A 23 4.89 7.11 -7.52
N ARG A 24 5.53 7.42 -6.39
CA ARG A 24 6.98 7.23 -6.23
C ARG A 24 7.37 5.75 -6.13
N VAL A 25 6.57 4.95 -5.45
CA VAL A 25 6.79 3.49 -5.35
C VAL A 25 6.71 2.83 -6.72
N ASP A 26 5.66 3.10 -7.49
CA ASP A 26 5.49 2.51 -8.83
C ASP A 26 6.57 2.98 -9.80
N ALA A 27 7.08 4.18 -9.62
CA ALA A 27 8.21 4.72 -10.40
C ALA A 27 9.59 4.27 -9.90
N GLY A 28 9.68 3.51 -8.79
CA GLY A 28 10.94 3.07 -8.20
C GLY A 28 11.82 4.21 -7.69
N GLN A 29 11.21 5.32 -7.25
CA GLN A 29 11.93 6.51 -6.79
C GLN A 29 12.36 6.39 -5.33
N ALA A 30 13.66 6.51 -5.07
CA ALA A 30 14.21 6.53 -3.71
C ALA A 30 13.65 7.67 -2.85
N SER A 31 13.19 8.76 -3.46
CA SER A 31 12.55 9.90 -2.78
C SER A 31 11.24 9.54 -2.06
N VAL A 32 10.71 8.32 -2.22
CA VAL A 32 9.60 7.82 -1.41
C VAL A 32 9.95 7.86 0.09
N LEU A 33 11.22 7.69 0.44
CA LEU A 33 11.70 7.74 1.84
C LEU A 33 11.57 9.13 2.48
N ASP A 34 11.49 10.19 1.68
CA ASP A 34 11.29 11.55 2.19
C ASP A 34 9.88 11.77 2.77
N LEU A 35 8.95 10.89 2.46
CA LEU A 35 7.58 10.94 2.96
C LEU A 35 7.43 10.34 4.38
N PHE A 36 8.46 9.65 4.87
CA PHE A 36 8.43 8.92 6.14
C PHE A 36 9.20 9.64 7.25
N THR A 37 8.77 9.41 8.50
CA THR A 37 9.61 9.70 9.66
C THR A 37 10.79 8.72 9.72
N ASP A 38 11.88 9.08 10.39
CA ASP A 38 13.05 8.20 10.50
C ASP A 38 12.75 6.90 11.24
N ASP A 39 11.79 6.92 12.16
CA ASP A 39 11.34 5.79 12.97
C ASP A 39 10.01 5.19 12.48
N VAL A 40 9.69 5.34 11.21
CA VAL A 40 8.45 4.80 10.64
C VAL A 40 8.27 3.32 10.96
N GLN A 41 7.06 2.94 11.38
CA GLN A 41 6.69 1.54 11.57
C GLN A 41 6.03 1.01 10.31
N ILE A 42 6.50 -0.11 9.81
CA ILE A 42 6.01 -0.75 8.59
C ILE A 42 5.53 -2.16 8.92
N TYR A 43 4.35 -2.51 8.42
CA TYR A 43 3.83 -3.88 8.43
C TYR A 43 3.50 -4.33 7.01
N PHE A 44 3.88 -5.56 6.71
CA PHE A 44 3.47 -6.27 5.50
C PHE A 44 3.26 -7.76 5.84
N PRO A 45 2.27 -8.46 5.24
CA PRO A 45 2.05 -9.88 5.50
C PRO A 45 3.28 -10.72 5.25
N LYS A 46 3.60 -11.63 6.18
CA LYS A 46 4.79 -12.49 6.21
C LYS A 46 6.13 -11.78 6.37
N PHE A 47 6.20 -10.47 6.17
CA PHE A 47 7.35 -9.65 6.55
C PHE A 47 7.33 -9.32 8.05
N GLY A 48 6.12 -9.08 8.59
CA GLY A 48 5.92 -8.68 9.98
C GLY A 48 5.99 -7.17 10.19
N ILE A 49 6.27 -6.77 11.43
CA ILE A 49 6.42 -5.36 11.82
C ILE A 49 7.90 -5.03 11.95
N ALA A 50 8.35 -3.98 11.28
CA ALA A 50 9.70 -3.46 11.37
C ALA A 50 9.70 -1.93 11.50
N THR A 51 10.78 -1.35 12.02
CA THR A 51 10.91 0.08 12.32
C THR A 51 12.09 0.68 11.58
N GLY A 52 11.89 1.89 11.09
CA GLY A 52 12.90 2.69 10.40
C GLY A 52 12.82 2.62 8.89
N LYS A 53 13.42 3.61 8.23
CA LYS A 53 13.43 3.71 6.75
C LYS A 53 14.14 2.52 6.09
N ALA A 54 15.14 1.94 6.75
CA ALA A 54 15.84 0.73 6.27
C ALA A 54 14.88 -0.45 6.11
N ALA A 55 13.87 -0.59 6.97
CA ALA A 55 12.86 -1.63 6.88
C ALA A 55 12.04 -1.54 5.58
N PHE A 56 11.78 -0.35 5.08
CA PHE A 56 11.14 -0.17 3.78
C PHE A 56 12.00 -0.72 2.64
N GLY A 57 13.31 -0.47 2.69
CA GLY A 57 14.27 -1.02 1.73
C GLY A 57 14.33 -2.55 1.76
N GLU A 58 14.30 -3.15 2.94
CA GLU A 58 14.27 -4.61 3.12
C GLU A 58 12.98 -5.21 2.52
N LEU A 59 11.82 -4.61 2.83
CA LEU A 59 10.54 -5.02 2.27
C LEU A 59 10.54 -4.91 0.74
N ALA A 60 10.98 -3.79 0.19
CA ALA A 60 11.04 -3.56 -1.25
C ALA A 60 11.96 -4.58 -1.94
N THR A 61 13.13 -4.85 -1.37
CA THR A 61 14.09 -5.84 -1.89
C THR A 61 13.49 -7.24 -1.88
N GLY A 62 12.84 -7.64 -0.78
CA GLY A 62 12.20 -8.95 -0.66
C GLY A 62 11.03 -9.12 -1.64
N LEU A 63 10.18 -8.11 -1.75
CA LEU A 63 9.03 -8.14 -2.63
C LEU A 63 9.45 -8.19 -4.12
N LEU A 64 10.34 -7.31 -4.54
CA LEU A 64 10.88 -7.29 -5.90
C LEU A 64 11.72 -8.54 -6.22
N GLY A 65 12.31 -9.17 -5.20
CA GLY A 65 12.98 -10.46 -5.33
C GLY A 65 12.01 -11.59 -5.69
N SER A 66 10.77 -11.54 -5.24
CA SER A 66 9.73 -12.56 -5.48
C SER A 66 8.86 -12.30 -6.72
N LEU A 67 8.82 -11.06 -7.21
CA LEU A 67 7.97 -10.63 -8.31
C LEU A 67 8.80 -10.21 -9.53
N LYS A 68 8.24 -10.40 -10.72
CA LYS A 68 8.77 -9.84 -11.97
C LYS A 68 8.34 -8.38 -12.14
N SER A 69 7.11 -8.07 -11.78
CA SER A 69 6.54 -6.72 -11.84
C SER A 69 5.39 -6.57 -10.86
N ILE A 70 5.20 -5.35 -10.37
CA ILE A 70 4.01 -4.94 -9.63
C ILE A 70 3.77 -3.46 -9.86
N ALA A 71 2.52 -3.08 -10.06
CA ALA A 71 2.08 -1.70 -10.11
C ALA A 71 0.65 -1.59 -9.55
N HIS A 72 0.23 -0.38 -9.23
CA HIS A 72 -1.04 -0.09 -8.62
C HIS A 72 -2.02 0.54 -9.62
N TYR A 73 -3.31 0.22 -9.52
CA TYR A 73 -4.38 0.94 -10.21
C TYR A 73 -4.73 2.23 -9.46
N ILE A 74 -3.81 3.20 -9.46
CA ILE A 74 -3.87 4.41 -8.62
C ILE A 74 -5.13 5.25 -8.88
N SER A 75 -5.60 5.31 -10.13
CA SER A 75 -6.82 6.05 -10.50
C SER A 75 -8.09 5.49 -9.87
N ASP A 76 -8.08 4.22 -9.45
CA ASP A 76 -9.26 3.51 -8.96
C ASP A 76 -9.30 3.42 -7.43
N PHE A 77 -8.34 4.04 -6.76
CA PHE A 77 -8.23 4.00 -5.31
C PHE A 77 -9.39 4.69 -4.61
N LYS A 78 -9.84 4.07 -3.53
CA LYS A 78 -10.76 4.67 -2.56
C LYS A 78 -9.99 5.10 -1.32
N TYR A 79 -10.28 6.30 -0.84
CA TYR A 79 -9.61 6.89 0.30
C TYR A 79 -10.61 7.16 1.42
N VAL A 80 -10.19 6.86 2.65
CA VAL A 80 -10.86 7.32 3.87
C VAL A 80 -9.86 8.18 4.63
N VAL A 81 -10.19 9.43 4.85
CA VAL A 81 -9.31 10.40 5.54
C VAL A 81 -9.86 10.67 6.93
N GLY A 82 -9.03 10.44 7.93
CA GLY A 82 -9.31 10.76 9.32
C GLY A 82 -8.46 11.94 9.81
N SER A 83 -8.58 12.28 11.07
CA SER A 83 -7.87 13.42 11.67
C SER A 83 -6.34 13.30 11.61
N ASN A 84 -5.81 12.08 11.61
CA ASN A 84 -4.38 11.79 11.63
C ASN A 84 -4.01 10.57 10.78
N SER A 85 -4.91 10.10 9.92
CA SER A 85 -4.71 8.89 9.15
C SER A 85 -5.38 8.97 7.78
N VAL A 86 -4.82 8.21 6.85
CA VAL A 86 -5.45 7.94 5.54
C VAL A 86 -5.47 6.44 5.34
N VAL A 87 -6.64 5.92 4.99
CA VAL A 87 -6.81 4.53 4.58
C VAL A 87 -7.04 4.49 3.08
N VAL A 88 -6.36 3.56 2.42
CA VAL A 88 -6.47 3.35 0.97
C VAL A 88 -6.92 1.93 0.70
N GLU A 89 -8.03 1.78 -0.01
CA GLU A 89 -8.45 0.52 -0.60
C GLU A 89 -8.17 0.56 -2.09
N GLY A 90 -7.47 -0.45 -2.60
CA GLY A 90 -7.08 -0.48 -3.99
C GLY A 90 -6.74 -1.88 -4.51
N ALA A 91 -6.22 -1.89 -5.73
CA ALA A 91 -5.77 -3.11 -6.38
C ALA A 91 -4.43 -2.90 -7.09
N THR A 92 -3.71 -4.01 -7.24
CA THR A 92 -2.45 -4.09 -7.96
C THR A 92 -2.59 -5.03 -9.16
N HIS A 93 -1.66 -4.91 -10.07
CA HIS A 93 -1.43 -5.87 -11.14
C HIS A 93 0.05 -6.16 -11.29
N GLY A 94 0.39 -7.28 -11.87
CA GLY A 94 1.78 -7.65 -12.08
C GLY A 94 1.96 -9.09 -12.51
N ALA A 95 3.19 -9.58 -12.37
CA ALA A 95 3.56 -10.95 -12.65
C ALA A 95 4.57 -11.47 -11.62
N ASP A 96 4.50 -12.74 -11.30
CA ASP A 96 5.51 -13.42 -10.51
C ASP A 96 6.75 -13.81 -11.38
N ARG A 97 7.76 -14.35 -10.72
CA ARG A 97 9.01 -14.76 -11.41
C ARG A 97 8.82 -15.92 -12.39
N GLN A 98 7.76 -16.70 -12.27
CA GLN A 98 7.41 -17.76 -13.18
C GLN A 98 6.53 -17.28 -14.35
N GLY A 99 6.16 -16.00 -14.38
CA GLY A 99 5.36 -15.39 -15.43
C GLY A 99 3.85 -15.50 -15.24
N ALA A 100 3.38 -16.02 -14.10
CA ALA A 100 1.96 -15.96 -13.77
C ALA A 100 1.54 -14.52 -13.46
N GLU A 101 0.47 -14.07 -14.08
CA GLU A 101 -0.03 -12.69 -13.95
C GLU A 101 -1.22 -12.62 -13.01
N TRP A 102 -1.39 -11.46 -12.38
CA TRP A 102 -2.59 -11.10 -11.63
C TRP A 102 -3.07 -9.70 -11.97
N SER A 103 -4.35 -9.47 -11.75
CA SER A 103 -4.98 -8.16 -11.86
C SER A 103 -6.11 -8.09 -10.84
N GLY A 104 -5.88 -7.38 -9.75
CA GLY A 104 -6.84 -7.25 -8.65
C GLY A 104 -8.19 -6.74 -9.15
N GLY A 105 -9.25 -7.40 -8.70
CA GLY A 105 -10.59 -7.18 -9.20
C GLY A 105 -11.01 -8.07 -10.39
N LYS A 106 -10.04 -8.74 -11.05
CA LYS A 106 -10.27 -9.73 -12.12
C LYS A 106 -9.76 -11.11 -11.75
N THR A 107 -8.71 -11.18 -10.94
CA THR A 107 -8.12 -12.40 -10.39
C THR A 107 -8.30 -12.45 -8.88
N ALA A 108 -8.11 -13.61 -8.27
CA ALA A 108 -8.30 -13.81 -6.84
C ALA A 108 -7.40 -12.92 -5.97
N GLY A 109 -6.15 -12.72 -6.37
CA GLY A 109 -5.20 -11.88 -5.66
C GLY A 109 -5.17 -10.42 -6.15
N GLY A 110 -4.38 -9.60 -5.48
CA GLY A 110 -4.06 -8.24 -5.92
C GLY A 110 -4.86 -7.12 -5.29
N ARG A 111 -5.86 -7.40 -4.45
CA ARG A 111 -6.52 -6.37 -3.65
C ARG A 111 -5.75 -6.08 -2.39
N PHE A 112 -5.75 -4.83 -1.94
CA PHE A 112 -5.09 -4.43 -0.72
C PHE A 112 -5.85 -3.33 0.01
N CYS A 113 -5.52 -3.19 1.30
CA CYS A 113 -5.88 -2.04 2.11
C CYS A 113 -4.63 -1.58 2.86
N SER A 114 -4.29 -0.31 2.77
CA SER A 114 -3.16 0.28 3.50
C SER A 114 -3.65 1.36 4.45
N VAL A 115 -3.09 1.35 5.67
CA VAL A 115 -3.36 2.36 6.69
C VAL A 115 -2.11 3.17 6.91
N PHE A 116 -2.21 4.47 6.70
CA PHE A 116 -1.13 5.44 6.92
C PHE A 116 -1.50 6.32 8.12
N GLU A 117 -0.62 6.40 9.11
CA GLU A 117 -0.75 7.34 10.23
C GLU A 117 0.37 8.36 10.17
N PHE A 118 0.04 9.60 10.51
CA PHE A 118 0.92 10.74 10.33
C PHE A 118 1.39 11.32 11.67
N ARG A 119 2.64 11.77 11.68
CA ARG A 119 3.20 12.64 12.70
C ARG A 119 3.69 13.92 12.02
N GLY A 120 2.96 15.01 12.23
CA GLY A 120 3.15 16.20 11.42
C GLY A 120 2.84 15.91 9.95
N PRO A 121 3.70 16.34 9.01
CA PRO A 121 3.50 16.12 7.59
C PRO A 121 3.98 14.74 7.11
N LEU A 122 4.63 13.93 7.96
CA LEU A 122 5.30 12.70 7.59
C LEU A 122 4.52 11.46 8.03
N ILE A 123 4.62 10.40 7.25
CA ILE A 123 4.06 9.09 7.54
C ILE A 123 4.91 8.43 8.64
N ALA A 124 4.31 8.20 9.80
CA ALA A 124 4.97 7.57 10.94
C ALA A 124 4.63 6.08 11.06
N ARG A 125 3.55 5.63 10.42
CA ARG A 125 3.13 4.24 10.39
C ARG A 125 2.48 3.92 9.05
N MET A 126 2.88 2.82 8.44
CA MET A 126 2.30 2.30 7.22
C MET A 126 2.07 0.80 7.38
N HIS A 127 0.83 0.39 7.52
CA HIS A 127 0.45 -1.01 7.62
C HIS A 127 -0.33 -1.42 6.37
N ILE A 128 0.18 -2.42 5.67
CA ILE A 128 -0.37 -2.92 4.42
C ILE A 128 -1.02 -4.28 4.68
N TYR A 129 -2.29 -4.40 4.36
CA TYR A 129 -3.09 -5.61 4.52
C TYR A 129 -3.50 -6.12 3.15
N LEU A 130 -3.08 -7.32 2.83
CA LEU A 130 -3.39 -7.98 1.57
C LEU A 130 -3.21 -9.49 1.71
N ASP A 131 -3.66 -10.24 0.71
CA ASP A 131 -3.25 -11.60 0.53
C ASP A 131 -1.93 -11.62 -0.28
N PRO A 132 -0.82 -12.09 0.30
CA PRO A 132 0.46 -12.16 -0.42
C PRO A 132 0.50 -13.23 -1.52
N ASP A 133 -0.52 -14.06 -1.62
CA ASP A 133 -0.73 -14.97 -2.73
C ASP A 133 -1.33 -14.23 -3.95
N TYR A 134 -0.54 -13.35 -4.54
CA TYR A 134 -0.97 -12.49 -5.63
C TYR A 134 -1.57 -13.23 -6.82
N THR A 135 -1.02 -14.41 -7.15
CA THR A 135 -1.42 -15.19 -8.32
C THR A 135 -2.51 -16.23 -8.01
N GLY A 136 -2.95 -16.33 -6.76
CA GLY A 136 -4.04 -17.22 -6.36
C GLY A 136 -3.66 -18.71 -6.39
N ARG A 137 -2.41 -19.06 -6.09
CA ARG A 137 -1.98 -20.48 -6.05
C ARG A 137 -2.67 -21.27 -4.94
N ASP A 138 -3.05 -20.58 -3.85
CA ASP A 138 -3.73 -21.14 -2.70
C ASP A 138 -5.27 -21.05 -2.79
N GLU A 139 -5.83 -20.55 -3.88
CA GLU A 139 -7.28 -20.33 -4.00
C GLU A 139 -8.12 -21.59 -3.76
N ASN A 140 -7.58 -22.76 -4.10
CA ASN A 140 -8.26 -24.04 -3.86
C ASN A 140 -8.46 -24.40 -2.38
N ARG A 141 -7.80 -23.73 -1.46
CA ARG A 141 -7.98 -23.90 -0.02
C ARG A 141 -9.35 -23.38 0.46
N PHE A 142 -9.93 -22.47 -0.29
CA PHE A 142 -11.16 -21.78 0.03
C PHE A 142 -12.19 -22.02 -1.07
N LEU A 143 -12.99 -23.04 -0.92
CA LEU A 143 -14.00 -23.45 -1.91
C LEU A 143 -15.29 -22.62 -1.79
N TRP A 144 -15.18 -21.32 -1.61
CA TRP A 144 -16.32 -20.43 -1.36
C TRP A 144 -17.09 -20.03 -2.62
N GLY A 145 -16.75 -20.59 -3.75
CA GLY A 145 -17.41 -20.33 -5.02
C GLY A 145 -16.46 -19.74 -6.05
N ARG A 146 -16.25 -20.51 -7.12
CA ARG A 146 -15.34 -20.16 -8.21
C ARG A 146 -15.90 -19.14 -9.18
N ASP A 147 -17.20 -18.94 -9.15
CA ASP A 147 -17.97 -17.99 -9.95
C ASP A 147 -18.17 -16.64 -9.25
N ARG A 148 -17.41 -16.40 -8.18
CA ARG A 148 -17.39 -15.12 -7.48
C ARG A 148 -16.60 -14.09 -8.26
N ARG A 149 -16.96 -12.81 -8.07
CA ARG A 149 -16.15 -11.69 -8.54
C ARG A 149 -15.04 -11.39 -7.52
N TRP A 150 -13.91 -11.11 -8.02
CA TRP A 150 -12.71 -10.78 -7.24
C TRP A 150 -12.45 -9.29 -7.18
#